data_25e8b9dea2438437a8cb994c84c09afa
#
_entry.id   25e8b9dea2438437a8cb994c84c09afa
#
_cell.length_a   1.000
_cell.length_b   1.000
_cell.length_c   1.000
_cell.angle_alpha   90.00
_cell.angle_beta   90.00
_cell.angle_gamma   90.00
#
_symmetry.space_group_name_H-M   'P 1'
#
loop_
_entity.id
_entity.type
_entity.pdbx_description
1 polymer ?
#
loop_
_entity_poly.entity_id
_entity_poly.type
_entity_poly.pdbx_seq_one_letter_code
_entity_poly.pdbx_strand_id
1 'polypeptide(L)'
;PRHPKGYFTQIEIVRLYNSLSNKGKEKVIVYARNLAQEEQAKKVTAISEKLYEYHVYERMSAGIGASVYDDRNFDTVYFNEELAHDFASWVSGDSMEPKYQNGSVALIRETGFDYDGAVYAVVCNNQTYIKRVYREEDGLRLVSINPKYKDIHISYEEDPRIVGIIVGNFVPMEG
;
A
#
# COMPACT_ATOMS: atom_id res chain seq x y z
N PRO A 1 -40.00 25.52 -22.42
CA PRO A 1 -39.40 24.35 -21.83
C PRO A 1 -37.90 24.35 -22.13
N ARG A 2 -37.09 24.51 -21.07
CA ARG A 2 -35.64 24.51 -21.20
C ARG A 2 -35.19 23.06 -21.32
N HIS A 3 -34.58 22.67 -22.46
CA HIS A 3 -33.91 21.40 -22.59
C HIS A 3 -32.71 21.34 -21.62
N PRO A 4 -32.53 20.26 -20.87
CA PRO A 4 -31.37 20.11 -20.00
C PRO A 4 -30.10 20.06 -20.85
N LYS A 5 -29.10 20.87 -20.46
CA LYS A 5 -27.76 20.87 -21.02
C LYS A 5 -27.15 19.46 -20.85
N GLY A 6 -26.93 18.74 -21.95
CA GLY A 6 -26.25 17.45 -21.91
C GLY A 6 -26.71 16.38 -22.89
N TYR A 7 -27.81 16.57 -23.58
CA TYR A 7 -28.24 15.69 -24.68
C TYR A 7 -28.07 16.36 -26.04
N PHE A 8 -26.84 16.71 -26.42
CA PHE A 8 -26.49 16.70 -27.82
C PHE A 8 -26.43 15.22 -28.20
N THR A 9 -27.53 14.80 -28.76
CA THR A 9 -27.83 13.40 -28.93
C THR A 9 -26.83 12.80 -29.90
N GLN A 10 -26.45 11.55 -29.66
CA GLN A 10 -25.73 10.69 -30.63
C GLN A 10 -26.31 10.86 -32.04
N ILE A 11 -27.58 11.16 -32.17
CA ILE A 11 -28.31 11.47 -33.39
C ILE A 11 -27.79 12.70 -34.15
N GLU A 12 -27.42 13.79 -33.44
CA GLU A 12 -26.93 15.00 -34.09
C GLU A 12 -25.49 14.81 -34.62
N ILE A 13 -24.64 14.16 -33.86
CA ILE A 13 -23.26 13.83 -34.30
C ILE A 13 -23.33 12.91 -35.51
N VAL A 14 -24.17 11.86 -35.49
CA VAL A 14 -24.33 10.94 -36.60
C VAL A 14 -24.87 11.66 -37.84
N ARG A 15 -25.84 12.56 -37.67
CA ARG A 15 -26.39 13.37 -38.77
C ARG A 15 -25.35 14.25 -39.41
N LEU A 16 -24.59 15.00 -38.61
CA LEU A 16 -23.49 15.85 -39.08
C LEU A 16 -22.41 15.04 -39.78
N TYR A 17 -21.98 13.94 -39.18
CA TYR A 17 -20.99 13.06 -39.78
C TYR A 17 -21.45 12.52 -41.14
N ASN A 18 -22.69 12.10 -41.26
CA ASN A 18 -23.24 11.54 -42.50
C ASN A 18 -23.36 12.60 -43.61
N SER A 19 -23.53 13.87 -43.27
CA SER A 19 -23.61 14.99 -44.25
C SER A 19 -22.20 15.37 -44.81
N LEU A 20 -21.10 14.89 -44.25
CA LEU A 20 -19.77 15.21 -44.69
C LEU A 20 -19.33 14.39 -45.91
N SER A 21 -18.43 14.99 -46.72
CA SER A 21 -17.67 14.24 -47.72
C SER A 21 -16.77 13.17 -47.08
N ASN A 22 -16.31 12.17 -47.86
CA ASN A 22 -15.39 11.14 -47.34
C ASN A 22 -14.15 11.74 -46.66
N LYS A 23 -13.55 12.78 -47.26
CA LYS A 23 -12.42 13.51 -46.70
C LYS A 23 -12.76 14.24 -45.38
N GLY A 24 -13.99 14.75 -45.25
CA GLY A 24 -14.50 15.34 -44.04
C GLY A 24 -14.71 14.32 -42.92
N LYS A 25 -15.24 13.16 -43.28
CA LYS A 25 -15.43 12.02 -42.32
C LYS A 25 -14.12 11.53 -41.75
N GLU A 26 -13.07 11.38 -42.57
CA GLU A 26 -11.73 11.01 -42.10
C GLU A 26 -11.17 12.02 -41.10
N LYS A 27 -11.30 13.33 -41.38
CA LYS A 27 -10.85 14.36 -40.43
C LYS A 27 -11.55 14.30 -39.10
N VAL A 28 -12.87 14.07 -39.07
CA VAL A 28 -13.65 13.92 -37.82
C VAL A 28 -13.18 12.72 -37.04
N ILE A 29 -12.95 11.57 -37.67
CA ILE A 29 -12.46 10.37 -37.01
C ILE A 29 -11.07 10.60 -36.40
N VAL A 30 -10.15 11.21 -37.13
CA VAL A 30 -8.81 11.52 -36.62
C VAL A 30 -8.89 12.45 -35.41
N TYR A 31 -9.68 13.51 -35.51
CA TYR A 31 -9.86 14.47 -34.43
C TYR A 31 -10.45 13.81 -33.18
N ALA A 32 -11.51 13.00 -33.34
CA ALA A 32 -12.13 12.31 -32.22
C ALA A 32 -11.19 11.31 -31.54
N ARG A 33 -10.34 10.60 -32.31
CA ARG A 33 -9.32 9.71 -31.74
C ARG A 33 -8.28 10.47 -30.92
N ASN A 34 -7.77 11.58 -31.46
CA ASN A 34 -6.78 12.40 -30.77
C ASN A 34 -7.36 12.95 -29.45
N LEU A 35 -8.58 13.46 -29.51
CA LEU A 35 -9.26 13.98 -28.32
C LEU A 35 -9.47 12.89 -27.25
N ALA A 36 -9.91 11.69 -27.65
CA ALA A 36 -10.08 10.57 -26.74
C ALA A 36 -8.73 10.11 -26.11
N GLN A 37 -7.63 10.14 -26.89
CA GLN A 37 -6.30 9.84 -26.37
C GLN A 37 -5.81 10.91 -25.38
N GLU A 38 -6.03 12.18 -25.68
CA GLU A 38 -5.69 13.29 -24.77
C GLU A 38 -6.47 13.21 -23.46
N GLU A 39 -7.76 12.87 -23.51
CA GLU A 39 -8.58 12.71 -22.31
C GLU A 39 -8.15 11.49 -21.48
N GLN A 40 -7.79 10.38 -22.14
CA GLN A 40 -7.22 9.22 -21.45
C GLN A 40 -5.87 9.53 -20.83
N ALA A 41 -4.97 10.20 -21.56
CA ALA A 41 -3.68 10.62 -21.02
C ALA A 41 -3.84 11.53 -19.79
N LYS A 42 -4.75 12.51 -19.85
CA LYS A 42 -5.06 13.37 -18.70
C LYS A 42 -5.61 12.59 -17.51
N LYS A 43 -6.46 11.58 -17.73
CA LYS A 43 -6.95 10.69 -16.65
C LYS A 43 -5.82 9.88 -16.04
N VAL A 44 -4.94 9.32 -16.85
CA VAL A 44 -3.78 8.55 -16.39
C VAL A 44 -2.83 9.45 -15.59
N THR A 45 -2.54 10.65 -16.07
CA THR A 45 -1.69 11.63 -15.36
C THR A 45 -2.34 12.07 -14.04
N ALA A 46 -3.64 12.36 -14.03
CA ALA A 46 -4.34 12.74 -12.80
C ALA A 46 -4.42 11.61 -11.75
N ILE A 47 -4.40 10.35 -12.17
CA ILE A 47 -4.35 9.18 -11.26
C ILE A 47 -2.92 8.96 -10.76
N SER A 48 -1.89 9.27 -11.57
CA SER A 48 -0.48 9.10 -11.19
C SER A 48 0.08 10.26 -10.34
N GLU A 49 -0.62 11.39 -10.23
CA GLU A 49 -0.13 12.57 -9.52
C GLU A 49 -0.51 12.62 -8.03
N LYS A 50 -1.42 11.78 -7.56
CA LYS A 50 -1.78 11.76 -6.13
C LYS A 50 -0.92 10.73 -5.40
N LEU A 51 0.18 11.20 -4.84
CA LEU A 51 1.00 10.42 -3.93
C LEU A 51 0.61 10.73 -2.48
N TYR A 52 0.52 9.70 -1.67
CA TYR A 52 0.29 9.79 -0.23
C TYR A 52 1.61 9.58 0.48
N GLU A 53 1.85 10.39 1.50
CA GLU A 53 3.05 10.36 2.31
C GLU A 53 2.90 9.35 3.45
N TYR A 54 3.96 8.57 3.70
CA TYR A 54 4.05 7.59 4.77
C TYR A 54 5.32 7.83 5.58
N HIS A 55 5.19 7.82 6.90
CA HIS A 55 6.31 7.85 7.83
C HIS A 55 6.68 6.43 8.22
N VAL A 56 7.85 5.98 7.80
CA VAL A 56 8.30 4.59 7.94
C VAL A 56 9.45 4.49 8.91
N TYR A 57 9.30 3.70 9.95
CA TYR A 57 10.28 3.53 11.01
C TYR A 57 11.24 2.38 10.70
N GLU A 58 12.54 2.59 10.92
CA GLU A 58 13.54 1.52 10.79
C GLU A 58 13.44 0.50 11.93
N ARG A 59 13.17 0.98 13.14
CA ARG A 59 13.06 0.17 14.35
C ARG A 59 11.93 0.68 15.21
N MET A 60 11.19 -0.25 15.77
CA MET A 60 10.22 0.04 16.80
C MET A 60 10.85 -0.24 18.16
N SER A 61 10.71 0.67 19.10
CA SER A 61 11.15 0.46 20.48
C SER A 61 10.04 -0.15 21.34
N ALA A 62 10.42 -0.89 22.38
CA ALA A 62 9.48 -1.56 23.30
C ALA A 62 8.83 -0.61 24.31
N GLY A 63 8.61 0.67 23.98
CA GLY A 63 7.95 1.64 24.86
C GLY A 63 6.44 1.35 25.03
N ILE A 64 5.89 1.71 26.17
CA ILE A 64 4.46 1.62 26.47
C ILE A 64 3.78 2.91 25.98
N GLY A 65 2.76 2.79 25.12
CA GLY A 65 1.98 3.93 24.62
C GLY A 65 2.68 4.78 23.55
N ALA A 66 2.24 6.01 23.35
CA ALA A 66 2.71 6.94 22.32
C ALA A 66 4.23 7.23 22.30
N SER A 67 4.98 6.71 23.26
CA SER A 67 6.44 6.82 23.33
C SER A 67 7.21 5.68 22.61
N VAL A 68 6.52 4.79 21.92
CA VAL A 68 7.13 3.73 21.08
C VAL A 68 7.83 4.32 19.87
N TYR A 69 7.47 5.54 19.52
CA TYR A 69 8.00 6.27 18.36
C TYR A 69 8.89 7.41 18.87
N ASP A 70 10.18 7.26 18.71
CA ASP A 70 11.05 8.43 18.74
C ASP A 70 10.70 9.23 17.47
N ASP A 71 9.96 10.32 17.63
CA ASP A 71 9.46 11.20 16.56
C ASP A 71 10.55 11.71 15.58
N ARG A 72 11.78 11.27 15.75
CA ARG A 72 12.96 11.78 15.05
C ARG A 72 13.63 10.81 14.09
N ASN A 73 13.19 9.54 14.01
CA ASN A 73 13.84 8.52 13.17
C ASN A 73 12.85 7.77 12.29
N PHE A 74 12.24 8.47 11.34
CA PHE A 74 11.46 7.85 10.27
C PHE A 74 11.92 8.36 8.91
N ASP A 75 11.77 7.53 7.91
CA ASP A 75 11.89 7.91 6.51
C ASP A 75 10.54 8.33 5.95
N THR A 76 10.52 9.38 5.14
CA THR A 76 9.33 9.76 4.40
C THR A 76 9.36 9.08 3.04
N VAL A 77 8.32 8.29 2.75
CA VAL A 77 8.14 7.61 1.47
C VAL A 77 6.77 7.87 0.89
N TYR A 78 6.59 7.57 -0.39
CA TYR A 78 5.37 7.86 -1.13
C TYR A 78 4.78 6.60 -1.75
N PHE A 79 3.44 6.58 -1.81
CA PHE A 79 2.68 5.55 -2.51
C PHE A 79 1.42 6.15 -3.13
N ASN A 80 0.89 5.52 -4.18
CA ASN A 80 -0.23 6.05 -4.96
C ASN A 80 -1.61 5.70 -4.40
N GLU A 81 -1.67 5.02 -3.26
CA GLU A 81 -2.92 4.68 -2.56
C GLU A 81 -2.85 5.12 -1.11
N GLU A 82 -3.98 5.55 -0.55
CA GLU A 82 -4.13 5.83 0.86
C GLU A 82 -4.57 4.57 1.61
N LEU A 83 -3.65 3.96 2.34
CA LEU A 83 -3.86 2.70 3.05
C LEU A 83 -3.99 2.94 4.54
N ALA A 84 -5.10 2.47 5.13
CA ALA A 84 -5.34 2.62 6.57
C ALA A 84 -4.34 1.81 7.40
N HIS A 85 -3.66 2.47 8.32
CA HIS A 85 -2.68 1.90 9.23
C HIS A 85 -2.50 2.82 10.44
N ASP A 86 -1.92 2.30 11.51
CA ASP A 86 -1.50 3.10 12.65
C ASP A 86 0.01 3.40 12.55
N PHE A 87 0.78 2.43 12.06
CA PHE A 87 2.24 2.52 11.93
C PHE A 87 2.73 1.91 10.64
N ALA A 88 3.91 2.35 10.17
CA ALA A 88 4.60 1.74 9.06
C ALA A 88 6.06 1.45 9.42
N SER A 89 6.57 0.29 8.98
CA SER A 89 7.95 -0.14 9.24
C SER A 89 8.57 -0.76 8.00
N TRP A 90 9.87 -0.58 7.84
CA TRP A 90 10.63 -1.26 6.80
C TRP A 90 10.66 -2.77 7.02
N VAL A 91 10.51 -3.51 5.93
CA VAL A 91 10.78 -4.94 5.89
C VAL A 91 12.25 -5.15 5.55
N SER A 92 13.01 -5.68 6.50
CA SER A 92 14.44 -5.96 6.33
C SER A 92 14.68 -7.46 6.15
N GLY A 93 15.47 -7.80 5.13
CA GLY A 93 15.79 -9.18 4.79
C GLY A 93 14.70 -9.91 4.03
N ASP A 94 14.99 -11.15 3.65
CA ASP A 94 14.14 -11.98 2.78
C ASP A 94 13.34 -13.06 3.54
N SER A 95 13.35 -13.02 4.86
CA SER A 95 12.70 -14.05 5.70
C SER A 95 11.18 -14.11 5.54
N MET A 96 10.57 -13.04 5.07
CA MET A 96 9.11 -12.95 4.86
C MET A 96 8.72 -12.95 3.37
N GLU A 97 9.68 -13.18 2.48
CA GLU A 97 9.41 -13.38 1.05
C GLU A 97 8.71 -14.73 0.79
N PRO A 98 7.92 -14.81 -0.27
CA PRO A 98 7.68 -13.80 -1.31
C PRO A 98 6.63 -12.73 -0.95
N LYS A 99 5.92 -12.86 0.17
CA LYS A 99 4.78 -11.99 0.49
C LYS A 99 5.20 -10.58 0.86
N TYR A 100 6.27 -10.45 1.64
CA TYR A 100 6.82 -9.17 2.08
C TYR A 100 8.27 -9.11 1.62
N GLN A 101 8.53 -8.29 0.62
CA GLN A 101 9.83 -8.18 -0.01
C GLN A 101 10.80 -7.34 0.85
N ASN A 102 12.08 -7.66 0.79
CA ASN A 102 13.10 -6.82 1.38
C ASN A 102 13.02 -5.39 0.81
N GLY A 103 13.05 -4.38 1.68
CA GLY A 103 12.92 -2.96 1.29
C GLY A 103 11.49 -2.51 1.01
N SER A 104 10.47 -3.35 1.18
CA SER A 104 9.07 -2.91 1.20
C SER A 104 8.68 -2.32 2.55
N VAL A 105 7.55 -1.65 2.57
CA VAL A 105 6.93 -1.08 3.77
C VAL A 105 5.81 -1.99 4.24
N ALA A 106 5.86 -2.41 5.50
CA ALA A 106 4.77 -3.11 6.18
C ALA A 106 3.89 -2.10 6.92
N LEU A 107 2.59 -2.21 6.72
CA LEU A 107 1.56 -1.41 7.37
C LEU A 107 1.02 -2.18 8.57
N ILE A 108 0.98 -1.55 9.72
CA ILE A 108 0.69 -2.15 11.02
C ILE A 108 -0.53 -1.47 11.60
N ARG A 109 -1.50 -2.26 12.02
CA ARG A 109 -2.59 -1.82 12.87
C ARG A 109 -2.28 -2.23 14.31
N GLU A 110 -2.28 -1.25 15.21
CA GLU A 110 -2.03 -1.48 16.63
C GLU A 110 -3.08 -2.46 17.19
N THR A 111 -2.60 -3.55 17.73
CA THR A 111 -3.43 -4.55 18.41
C THR A 111 -2.55 -5.46 19.25
N GLY A 112 -3.13 -6.09 20.26
CA GLY A 112 -2.51 -7.22 20.91
C GLY A 112 -2.54 -8.47 20.04
N PHE A 113 -2.21 -9.61 20.63
CA PHE A 113 -2.33 -10.90 19.97
C PHE A 113 -3.81 -11.24 19.71
N ASP A 114 -4.15 -11.52 18.47
CA ASP A 114 -5.50 -11.86 18.05
C ASP A 114 -5.63 -13.38 17.79
N TYR A 115 -4.83 -13.95 16.88
CA TYR A 115 -4.87 -15.37 16.57
C TYR A 115 -3.52 -15.90 16.07
N ASP A 116 -3.32 -17.21 16.23
CA ASP A 116 -2.12 -17.92 15.77
C ASP A 116 -1.96 -17.88 14.25
N GLY A 117 -0.72 -17.69 13.81
CA GLY A 117 -0.34 -17.73 12.40
C GLY A 117 -0.57 -16.44 11.63
N ALA A 118 -1.17 -15.41 12.24
CA ALA A 118 -1.18 -14.07 11.66
C ALA A 118 0.23 -13.47 11.68
N VAL A 119 0.47 -12.50 10.78
CA VAL A 119 1.75 -11.78 10.73
C VAL A 119 1.66 -10.56 11.64
N TYR A 120 2.57 -10.49 12.59
CA TYR A 120 2.67 -9.39 13.54
C TYR A 120 4.03 -8.72 13.49
N ALA A 121 4.05 -7.46 13.91
CA ALA A 121 5.26 -6.80 14.35
C ALA A 121 5.47 -7.10 15.84
N VAL A 122 6.61 -7.70 16.17
CA VAL A 122 6.99 -8.07 17.54
C VAL A 122 8.30 -7.39 17.88
N VAL A 123 8.38 -6.77 19.05
CA VAL A 123 9.60 -6.16 19.56
C VAL A 123 10.09 -6.98 20.77
N CYS A 124 11.35 -7.35 20.73
CA CYS A 124 12.06 -7.99 21.83
C CYS A 124 13.54 -7.63 21.77
N ASN A 125 14.17 -7.31 22.91
CA ASN A 125 15.60 -7.01 23.03
C ASN A 125 16.09 -5.96 22.01
N ASN A 126 15.35 -4.85 21.84
CA ASN A 126 15.61 -3.79 20.85
C ASN A 126 15.63 -4.25 19.37
N GLN A 127 15.06 -5.39 19.09
CA GLN A 127 14.87 -5.90 17.72
C GLN A 127 13.41 -5.91 17.36
N THR A 128 13.10 -5.56 16.12
CA THR A 128 11.76 -5.66 15.55
C THR A 128 11.71 -6.86 14.61
N TYR A 129 10.73 -7.72 14.82
CA TYR A 129 10.46 -8.89 14.00
C TYR A 129 9.12 -8.73 13.29
N ILE A 130 9.09 -8.98 11.99
CA ILE A 130 7.85 -9.16 11.24
C ILE A 130 7.79 -10.64 10.90
N LYS A 131 6.88 -11.39 11.56
CA LYS A 131 6.79 -12.85 11.47
C LYS A 131 5.35 -13.32 11.66
N ARG A 132 5.07 -14.54 11.21
CA ARG A 132 3.90 -15.27 11.72
C ARG A 132 4.14 -15.62 13.17
N VAL A 133 3.18 -15.34 14.01
CA VAL A 133 3.33 -15.57 15.46
C VAL A 133 2.38 -16.65 15.92
N TYR A 134 2.92 -17.57 16.68
CA TYR A 134 2.18 -18.62 17.40
C TYR A 134 2.47 -18.49 18.86
N ARG A 135 1.41 -18.58 19.67
CA ARG A 135 1.50 -18.55 21.11
C ARG A 135 1.79 -19.97 21.62
N GLU A 136 2.80 -20.11 22.45
CA GLU A 136 3.20 -21.36 23.11
C GLU A 136 3.14 -21.18 24.63
N GLU A 137 3.29 -22.26 25.38
CA GLU A 137 3.12 -22.26 26.84
C GLU A 137 4.15 -21.32 27.52
N ASP A 138 5.38 -21.29 27.01
CA ASP A 138 6.52 -20.59 27.59
C ASP A 138 7.00 -19.38 26.78
N GLY A 139 6.34 -19.07 25.65
CA GLY A 139 6.79 -17.96 24.80
C GLY A 139 6.01 -17.78 23.52
N LEU A 140 6.64 -17.08 22.59
CA LEU A 140 6.17 -16.87 21.22
C LEU A 140 7.07 -17.61 20.24
N ARG A 141 6.47 -18.38 19.35
CA ARG A 141 7.17 -18.94 18.19
C ARG A 141 6.94 -18.07 16.98
N LEU A 142 8.02 -17.52 16.46
CA LEU A 142 8.06 -16.64 15.29
C LEU A 142 8.47 -17.44 14.07
N VAL A 143 7.58 -17.50 13.09
CA VAL A 143 7.74 -18.32 11.88
C VAL A 143 7.92 -17.44 10.66
N SER A 144 8.97 -17.67 9.89
CA SER A 144 9.23 -17.02 8.62
C SER A 144 8.34 -17.59 7.53
N ILE A 145 7.96 -16.77 6.52
CA ILE A 145 7.29 -17.28 5.31
C ILE A 145 8.30 -18.01 4.43
N ASN A 146 9.53 -17.49 4.34
CA ASN A 146 10.60 -18.13 3.60
C ASN A 146 11.09 -19.39 4.34
N PRO A 147 10.95 -20.60 3.74
CA PRO A 147 11.27 -21.86 4.40
C PRO A 147 12.77 -22.09 4.66
N LYS A 148 13.63 -21.20 4.15
CA LYS A 148 15.08 -21.24 4.44
C LYS A 148 15.41 -20.89 5.88
N TYR A 149 14.49 -20.20 6.55
CA TYR A 149 14.67 -19.71 7.91
C TYR A 149 14.03 -20.65 8.92
N LYS A 150 14.74 -20.95 9.97
CA LYS A 150 14.22 -21.69 11.13
C LYS A 150 13.31 -20.80 11.96
N ASP A 151 12.39 -21.42 12.68
CA ASP A 151 11.55 -20.74 13.65
C ASP A 151 12.42 -20.15 14.76
N ILE A 152 11.98 -19.01 15.28
CA ILE A 152 12.60 -18.34 16.41
C ILE A 152 11.63 -18.49 17.60
N HIS A 153 12.09 -19.02 18.71
CA HIS A 153 11.37 -19.05 19.96
C HIS A 153 11.87 -17.92 20.86
N ILE A 154 10.94 -17.11 21.37
CA ILE A 154 11.21 -16.02 22.32
C ILE A 154 10.43 -16.31 23.58
N SER A 155 11.14 -16.55 24.68
CA SER A 155 10.53 -16.79 25.99
C SER A 155 9.74 -15.56 26.47
N TYR A 156 8.67 -15.77 27.24
CA TYR A 156 7.98 -14.66 27.92
C TYR A 156 8.86 -13.94 28.95
N GLU A 157 9.90 -14.58 29.45
CA GLU A 157 10.88 -13.95 30.34
C GLU A 157 11.69 -12.82 29.63
N GLU A 158 11.79 -12.87 28.31
CA GLU A 158 12.44 -11.84 27.50
C GLU A 158 11.52 -10.64 27.21
N ASP A 159 10.31 -10.64 27.74
CA ASP A 159 9.27 -9.61 27.58
C ASP A 159 8.97 -9.26 26.09
N PRO A 160 8.67 -10.24 25.21
CA PRO A 160 8.31 -9.95 23.83
C PRO A 160 6.98 -9.18 23.79
N ARG A 161 6.96 -8.11 22.99
CA ARG A 161 5.78 -7.26 22.83
C ARG A 161 5.26 -7.29 21.41
N ILE A 162 3.99 -7.62 21.27
CA ILE A 162 3.28 -7.50 20.00
C ILE A 162 2.85 -6.04 19.85
N VAL A 163 3.38 -5.37 18.82
CA VAL A 163 3.06 -3.98 18.48
C VAL A 163 1.75 -3.91 17.71
N GLY A 164 1.53 -4.84 16.79
CA GLY A 164 0.32 -4.89 16.01
C GLY A 164 0.36 -5.93 14.91
N ILE A 165 -0.79 -6.11 14.27
CA ILE A 165 -0.96 -7.02 13.13
C ILE A 165 -0.61 -6.31 11.82
N ILE A 166 0.05 -7.02 10.90
CA ILE A 166 0.34 -6.50 9.56
C ILE A 166 -0.93 -6.55 8.71
N VAL A 167 -1.41 -5.38 8.29
CA VAL A 167 -2.64 -5.22 7.50
C VAL A 167 -2.40 -4.99 6.02
N GLY A 168 -1.17 -4.68 5.63
CA GLY A 168 -0.78 -4.46 4.23
C GLY A 168 0.71 -4.26 4.07
N ASN A 169 1.12 -4.15 2.82
CA ASN A 169 2.50 -3.79 2.46
C ASN A 169 2.52 -3.17 1.06
N PHE A 170 3.51 -2.34 0.81
CA PHE A 170 3.76 -1.77 -0.51
C PHE A 170 5.26 -1.56 -0.75
N VAL A 171 5.63 -1.42 -2.01
CA VAL A 171 6.97 -0.96 -2.41
C VAL A 171 6.88 0.54 -2.64
N PRO A 172 7.70 1.36 -1.98
CA PRO A 172 7.67 2.82 -2.15
C PRO A 172 7.91 3.22 -3.61
N MET A 173 7.25 4.30 -4.02
CA MET A 173 7.48 4.95 -5.30
C MET A 173 8.53 6.04 -5.12
N GLU A 174 9.34 6.27 -6.15
CA GLU A 174 10.22 7.43 -6.18
C GLU A 174 9.37 8.70 -6.24
N GLY A 175 9.60 9.62 -5.30
CA GLY A 175 8.92 10.91 -5.23
C GLY A 175 9.52 11.95 -6.16
#